data_61a76cfc41798f3764ad110aad659ec0
#
_entry.id   61a76cfc41798f3764ad110aad659ec0
#
_cell.length_a   1.000
_cell.length_b   1.000
_cell.length_c   1.000
_cell.angle_alpha   90.00
_cell.angle_beta   90.00
_cell.angle_gamma   90.00
#
_symmetry.space_group_name_H-M   'P 1'
#
loop_
_entity.id
_entity.type
_entity.pdbx_description
1 polymer ?
#
loop_
_entity_poly.entity_id
_entity_poly.type
_entity_poly.pdbx_seq_one_letter_code
_entity_poly.pdbx_strand_id
1 'polypeptide(L)'
;MANTSDLSAPNPSRRHFFWTAAAATSVALVPKPPLFDENAPGSLSLPSAFSALKPLTDRVHPITADEFRARIEHAQRFMAEPPLAPNGSPSQAAKYDALFFAPGTSLYYFTGIRWGLSERLLGLVIPRAGRPILVVPAFEEGRLREKLHLPLEVRAWQEDQSPTQIAAGALAEQGVRSGRIGIEETTGFTFFDHLRQAAPAFEYVSADPLTIACRAYKSAHELELMRLACEATFDVFRATFATLKEGMAQEDIGHLVEAGFAKMNLRGGALVLLGDSAALPHGTLKPRTLKEGDVILIDGGCNVEGYESDVTRTSVFGKPTEKMLRAFALVRKAQDAALDAARAGRLSGTVDDAARAFITGAGFGPDYKFFTHRLGHGIGLDGHEHPYLVRGSKTVLEPGMTFSNEPGIYIPGEFGLRCEDDMVIAADGPAQLLTPGFAPSLEKPFR
;
A
#
# COMPACT_ATOMS: atom_id res chain seq x y z
N MET A 1 -72.28 -40.90 9.63
CA MET A 1 -71.86 -41.52 8.35
C MET A 1 -70.56 -40.86 7.96
N ALA A 2 -69.49 -41.58 8.21
CA ALA A 2 -68.43 -42.00 7.29
C ALA A 2 -67.70 -40.81 6.64
N ASN A 3 -66.45 -40.74 6.61
CA ASN A 3 -65.35 -41.70 6.73
C ASN A 3 -63.99 -40.92 6.84
N THR A 4 -63.14 -41.48 7.59
CA THR A 4 -61.72 -41.22 7.75
C THR A 4 -60.95 -41.30 6.46
N SER A 5 -59.89 -40.48 6.28
CA SER A 5 -58.64 -40.94 5.66
C SER A 5 -57.45 -40.17 6.18
N ASP A 6 -56.67 -40.87 6.87
CA ASP A 6 -55.33 -40.71 7.30
C ASP A 6 -54.39 -40.44 6.09
N LEU A 7 -53.50 -39.43 6.14
CA LEU A 7 -52.29 -39.36 5.35
C LEU A 7 -51.17 -38.76 6.18
N SER A 8 -50.40 -39.65 6.75
CA SER A 8 -49.11 -39.40 7.35
C SER A 8 -48.13 -38.83 6.33
N ALA A 9 -47.60 -37.65 6.58
CA ALA A 9 -46.45 -37.10 5.85
C ALA A 9 -45.14 -37.66 6.42
N PRO A 10 -44.16 -38.02 5.61
CA PRO A 10 -42.88 -38.56 6.07
C PRO A 10 -41.96 -37.47 6.62
N ASN A 11 -41.36 -37.79 7.74
CA ASN A 11 -40.34 -37.05 8.47
C ASN A 11 -39.08 -36.84 7.58
N PRO A 12 -38.58 -35.61 7.34
CA PRO A 12 -37.34 -35.46 6.63
C PRO A 12 -36.15 -35.79 7.54
N SER A 13 -35.41 -36.80 7.14
CA SER A 13 -34.19 -37.28 7.70
C SER A 13 -33.20 -36.17 8.05
N ARG A 14 -32.66 -36.22 9.25
CA ARG A 14 -31.51 -35.45 9.71
C ARG A 14 -30.32 -35.72 8.78
N ARG A 15 -30.02 -34.79 7.88
CA ARG A 15 -28.73 -34.73 7.21
C ARG A 15 -27.69 -34.27 8.22
N HIS A 16 -26.81 -35.16 8.62
CA HIS A 16 -25.59 -34.84 9.33
C HIS A 16 -24.73 -33.93 8.43
N PHE A 17 -24.65 -32.67 8.80
CA PHE A 17 -23.62 -31.78 8.30
C PHE A 17 -22.31 -32.18 8.98
N PHE A 18 -21.47 -32.91 8.24
CA PHE A 18 -20.08 -33.07 8.62
C PHE A 18 -19.40 -31.72 8.45
N TRP A 19 -19.12 -31.04 9.55
CA TRP A 19 -18.14 -29.99 9.62
C TRP A 19 -16.77 -30.69 9.47
N THR A 20 -16.20 -30.65 8.26
CA THR A 20 -14.76 -30.82 8.12
C THR A 20 -14.14 -29.58 8.71
N ALA A 21 -13.62 -29.69 9.92
CA ALA A 21 -12.73 -28.72 10.50
C ALA A 21 -11.51 -28.65 9.56
N ALA A 22 -11.47 -27.63 8.70
CA ALA A 22 -10.24 -27.23 8.08
C ALA A 22 -9.34 -26.74 9.22
N ALA A 23 -8.38 -27.58 9.60
CA ALA A 23 -7.29 -27.17 10.46
C ALA A 23 -6.62 -25.98 9.76
N ALA A 24 -6.87 -24.78 10.27
CA ALA A 24 -6.04 -23.64 9.97
C ALA A 24 -4.66 -23.95 10.56
N THR A 25 -3.81 -24.56 9.76
CA THR A 25 -2.39 -24.60 10.03
C THR A 25 -1.95 -23.12 10.09
N SER A 26 -1.69 -22.66 11.30
CA SER A 26 -0.92 -21.45 11.55
C SER A 26 0.42 -21.65 10.84
N VAL A 27 0.51 -21.15 9.62
CA VAL A 27 1.78 -20.99 8.94
C VAL A 27 2.49 -19.91 9.75
N ALA A 28 3.29 -20.36 10.73
CA ALA A 28 4.39 -19.54 11.20
C ALA A 28 5.05 -19.02 9.92
N LEU A 29 5.20 -17.71 9.79
CA LEU A 29 6.03 -17.10 8.78
C LEU A 29 7.48 -17.54 9.06
N VAL A 30 7.79 -18.79 8.74
CA VAL A 30 9.14 -19.20 8.42
C VAL A 30 9.51 -18.26 7.27
N PRO A 31 10.59 -17.46 7.39
CA PRO A 31 11.07 -16.71 6.24
C PRO A 31 11.15 -17.73 5.10
N LYS A 32 10.40 -17.52 4.02
CA LYS A 32 10.59 -18.31 2.81
C LYS A 32 12.10 -18.27 2.55
N PRO A 33 12.78 -19.42 2.44
CA PRO A 33 14.17 -19.40 2.04
C PRO A 33 14.24 -18.56 0.77
N PRO A 34 15.31 -17.78 0.56
CA PRO A 34 15.46 -17.00 -0.66
C PRO A 34 15.21 -17.96 -1.82
N LEU A 35 14.32 -17.57 -2.75
CA LEU A 35 14.00 -18.36 -3.94
C LEU A 35 15.27 -18.68 -4.76
N PHE A 36 16.36 -17.99 -4.46
CA PHE A 36 17.69 -18.18 -5.02
C PHE A 36 18.72 -18.23 -3.88
N ASP A 37 19.07 -19.43 -3.46
CA ASP A 37 20.30 -19.68 -2.71
C ASP A 37 21.38 -20.03 -3.73
N GLU A 38 22.33 -19.13 -3.97
CA GLU A 38 23.44 -19.34 -4.93
C GLU A 38 24.25 -20.61 -4.61
N ASN A 39 24.11 -21.18 -3.41
CA ASN A 39 24.78 -22.37 -2.94
C ASN A 39 23.89 -23.62 -2.91
N ALA A 40 22.60 -23.53 -3.26
CA ALA A 40 21.75 -24.70 -3.31
C ALA A 40 21.97 -25.53 -4.58
N PRO A 41 22.09 -26.86 -4.51
CA PRO A 41 22.19 -27.70 -5.69
C PRO A 41 20.94 -27.54 -6.55
N GLY A 42 21.08 -26.93 -7.74
CA GLY A 42 19.97 -26.66 -8.66
C GLY A 42 19.45 -25.21 -8.62
N SER A 43 20.10 -24.29 -7.90
CA SER A 43 19.76 -22.86 -7.96
C SER A 43 20.00 -22.32 -9.38
N LEU A 44 18.97 -21.72 -9.97
CA LEU A 44 19.13 -20.95 -11.20
C LEU A 44 19.97 -19.72 -10.86
N SER A 45 21.21 -19.65 -11.39
CA SER A 45 22.01 -18.44 -11.25
C SER A 45 21.29 -17.28 -11.94
N LEU A 46 21.17 -16.15 -11.23
CA LEU A 46 20.60 -14.93 -11.82
C LEU A 46 21.39 -14.53 -13.09
N PRO A 47 20.73 -14.01 -14.12
CA PRO A 47 21.38 -13.50 -15.32
C PRO A 47 22.47 -12.47 -14.97
N SER A 48 23.51 -12.39 -15.82
CA SER A 48 24.66 -11.50 -15.57
C SER A 48 24.28 -10.01 -15.39
N ALA A 49 23.17 -9.57 -15.98
CA ALA A 49 22.65 -8.21 -15.78
C ALA A 49 22.35 -7.87 -14.30
N PHE A 50 22.04 -8.87 -13.48
CA PHE A 50 21.80 -8.71 -12.04
C PHE A 50 23.08 -8.63 -11.21
N SER A 51 24.27 -8.85 -11.79
CA SER A 51 25.55 -8.86 -11.04
C SER A 51 25.89 -7.51 -10.39
N ALA A 52 25.40 -6.41 -10.96
CA ALA A 52 25.61 -5.06 -10.44
C ALA A 52 24.75 -4.72 -9.22
N LEU A 53 23.66 -5.47 -8.96
CA LEU A 53 22.78 -5.23 -7.83
C LEU A 53 23.49 -5.56 -6.51
N LYS A 54 23.43 -4.62 -5.57
CA LYS A 54 24.08 -4.74 -4.24
C LYS A 54 23.07 -4.41 -3.14
N PRO A 55 23.19 -5.05 -1.96
CA PRO A 55 22.40 -4.66 -0.79
C PRO A 55 22.51 -3.16 -0.47
N LEU A 56 21.41 -2.56 -0.04
CA LEU A 56 21.36 -1.15 0.36
C LEU A 56 21.72 -0.92 1.84
N THR A 57 22.18 -1.94 2.55
CA THR A 57 22.34 -1.96 4.02
C THR A 57 23.07 -0.73 4.57
N ASP A 58 24.14 -0.29 3.88
CA ASP A 58 24.96 0.84 4.33
C ASP A 58 24.32 2.21 4.03
N ARG A 59 23.24 2.26 3.27
CA ARG A 59 22.54 3.49 2.87
C ARG A 59 21.20 3.66 3.60
N VAL A 60 20.69 2.59 4.20
CA VAL A 60 19.39 2.60 4.88
C VAL A 60 19.59 3.01 6.33
N HIS A 61 18.96 4.10 6.72
CA HIS A 61 18.88 4.55 8.10
C HIS A 61 17.46 4.29 8.61
N PRO A 62 17.26 3.40 9.60
CA PRO A 62 15.93 3.14 10.15
C PRO A 62 15.34 4.36 10.85
N ILE A 63 14.01 4.50 10.83
CA ILE A 63 13.30 5.51 11.62
C ILE A 63 13.65 5.34 13.09
N THR A 64 14.03 6.43 13.75
CA THR A 64 14.55 6.42 15.11
C THR A 64 13.43 6.37 16.16
N ALA A 65 13.77 5.97 17.38
CA ALA A 65 12.84 6.01 18.51
C ALA A 65 12.30 7.42 18.79
N ASP A 66 13.11 8.45 18.57
CA ASP A 66 12.69 9.84 18.75
C ASP A 66 11.66 10.27 17.69
N GLU A 67 11.81 9.83 16.45
CA GLU A 67 10.83 10.08 15.39
C GLU A 67 9.49 9.36 15.69
N PHE A 68 9.52 8.12 16.13
CA PHE A 68 8.29 7.42 16.55
C PHE A 68 7.61 8.14 17.73
N ARG A 69 8.38 8.64 18.71
CA ARG A 69 7.84 9.43 19.82
C ARG A 69 7.20 10.71 19.30
N ALA A 70 7.86 11.44 18.42
CA ALA A 70 7.34 12.66 17.83
C ALA A 70 6.04 12.43 17.04
N ARG A 71 5.89 11.28 16.36
CA ARG A 71 4.63 10.89 15.68
C ARG A 71 3.49 10.69 16.67
N ILE A 72 3.72 10.01 17.78
CA ILE A 72 2.72 9.82 18.84
C ILE A 72 2.31 11.17 19.43
N GLU A 73 3.27 12.03 19.78
CA GLU A 73 3.01 13.38 20.29
C GLU A 73 2.25 14.24 19.27
N HIS A 74 2.55 14.09 18.00
CA HIS A 74 1.82 14.77 16.93
C HIS A 74 0.36 14.31 16.86
N ALA A 75 0.11 13.00 16.91
CA ALA A 75 -1.25 12.46 16.97
C ALA A 75 -2.00 12.96 18.20
N GLN A 76 -1.36 13.00 19.37
CA GLN A 76 -1.95 13.51 20.60
C GLN A 76 -2.31 15.00 20.49
N ARG A 77 -1.49 15.83 19.84
CA ARG A 77 -1.85 17.22 19.53
C ARG A 77 -3.06 17.29 18.60
N PHE A 78 -3.10 16.50 17.53
CA PHE A 78 -4.24 16.47 16.62
C PHE A 78 -5.53 15.97 17.27
N MET A 79 -5.45 15.09 18.27
CA MET A 79 -6.63 14.71 19.06
C MET A 79 -7.21 15.86 19.86
N ALA A 80 -6.36 16.73 20.38
CA ALA A 80 -6.78 17.91 21.14
C ALA A 80 -7.24 19.07 20.24
N GLU A 81 -6.51 19.27 19.13
CA GLU A 81 -6.72 20.32 18.15
C GLU A 81 -6.68 19.71 16.75
N PRO A 82 -7.80 19.16 16.27
CA PRO A 82 -7.85 18.52 14.95
C PRO A 82 -7.36 19.48 13.85
N PRO A 83 -6.56 18.98 12.88
CA PRO A 83 -6.11 19.80 11.78
C PRO A 83 -7.31 20.30 10.97
N LEU A 84 -7.12 21.39 10.22
CA LEU A 84 -8.14 21.84 9.28
C LEU A 84 -8.43 20.72 8.27
N ALA A 85 -9.68 20.62 7.83
CA ALA A 85 -10.01 19.74 6.71
C ALA A 85 -9.21 20.16 5.46
N PRO A 86 -8.96 19.26 4.52
CA PRO A 86 -8.17 19.56 3.30
C PRO A 86 -8.69 20.74 2.46
N ASN A 87 -9.93 21.17 2.68
CA ASN A 87 -10.52 22.35 2.05
C ASN A 87 -10.39 23.64 2.89
N GLY A 88 -9.56 23.62 3.95
CA GLY A 88 -9.32 24.76 4.84
C GLY A 88 -10.45 25.08 5.81
N SER A 89 -11.57 24.34 5.79
CA SER A 89 -12.62 24.51 6.79
C SER A 89 -12.20 23.87 8.11
N PRO A 90 -12.74 24.36 9.26
CA PRO A 90 -12.56 23.64 10.51
C PRO A 90 -12.97 22.20 10.32
N SER A 91 -12.06 21.26 10.60
CA SER A 91 -12.38 19.86 10.53
C SER A 91 -13.61 19.58 11.41
N GLN A 92 -14.62 18.94 10.86
CA GLN A 92 -15.68 18.34 11.68
C GLN A 92 -15.12 17.14 12.46
N ALA A 93 -13.82 16.85 12.33
CA ALA A 93 -13.16 15.85 13.13
C ALA A 93 -13.36 16.18 14.59
N ALA A 94 -14.18 15.42 15.21
CA ALA A 94 -14.47 15.52 16.62
C ALA A 94 -13.16 15.30 17.39
N LYS A 95 -13.01 16.00 18.52
CA LYS A 95 -11.90 15.74 19.44
C LYS A 95 -11.95 14.26 19.84
N TYR A 96 -10.81 13.60 19.73
CA TYR A 96 -10.66 12.23 20.20
C TYR A 96 -10.16 12.22 21.65
N ASP A 97 -10.61 11.27 22.44
CA ASP A 97 -10.09 11.03 23.79
C ASP A 97 -9.07 9.89 23.78
N ALA A 98 -9.19 8.97 22.82
CA ALA A 98 -8.20 7.95 22.53
C ALA A 98 -8.27 7.52 21.06
N LEU A 99 -7.19 6.88 20.58
CA LEU A 99 -7.14 6.14 19.32
C LEU A 99 -6.88 4.66 19.62
N PHE A 100 -7.44 3.78 18.80
CA PHE A 100 -7.20 2.36 18.89
C PHE A 100 -6.76 1.82 17.52
N PHE A 101 -5.67 1.06 17.50
CA PHE A 101 -5.10 0.45 16.30
C PHE A 101 -4.92 -1.05 16.50
N ALA A 102 -5.43 -1.84 15.58
CA ALA A 102 -5.08 -3.23 15.39
C ALA A 102 -3.73 -3.35 14.62
N PRO A 103 -3.17 -4.57 14.47
CA PRO A 103 -1.99 -4.76 13.63
C PRO A 103 -2.22 -4.24 12.20
N GLY A 104 -1.32 -3.40 11.75
CA GLY A 104 -1.40 -2.74 10.44
C GLY A 104 -0.39 -1.61 10.32
N THR A 105 -0.56 -0.82 9.27
CA THR A 105 0.38 0.24 8.90
C THR A 105 0.46 1.35 9.94
N SER A 106 -0.66 1.77 10.53
CA SER A 106 -0.63 2.81 11.56
C SER A 106 -0.03 2.33 12.87
N LEU A 107 -0.22 1.06 13.26
CA LEU A 107 0.52 0.49 14.39
C LEU A 107 2.03 0.59 14.12
N TYR A 108 2.48 0.21 12.92
CA TYR A 108 3.88 0.34 12.53
C TYR A 108 4.33 1.81 12.52
N TYR A 109 3.55 2.72 11.92
CA TYR A 109 3.86 4.15 11.85
C TYR A 109 4.15 4.78 13.22
N PHE A 110 3.37 4.41 14.24
CA PHE A 110 3.52 4.96 15.58
C PHE A 110 4.56 4.24 16.44
N THR A 111 4.88 2.99 16.15
CA THR A 111 5.68 2.16 17.09
C THR A 111 6.92 1.51 16.48
N GLY A 112 7.03 1.45 15.16
CA GLY A 112 8.03 0.64 14.46
C GLY A 112 7.77 -0.87 14.55
N ILE A 113 6.68 -1.31 15.18
CA ILE A 113 6.38 -2.73 15.37
C ILE A 113 5.61 -3.28 14.19
N ARG A 114 6.23 -4.21 13.45
CA ARG A 114 5.55 -5.02 12.45
C ARG A 114 4.96 -6.26 13.09
N TRP A 115 3.64 -6.38 13.02
CA TRP A 115 2.90 -7.51 13.58
C TRP A 115 1.84 -8.01 12.62
N GLY A 116 1.74 -9.33 12.51
CA GLY A 116 0.72 -9.96 11.65
C GLY A 116 -0.66 -9.87 12.28
N LEU A 117 -1.67 -9.65 11.45
CA LEU A 117 -3.06 -9.74 11.88
C LEU A 117 -3.42 -11.22 12.15
N SER A 118 -4.02 -11.49 13.29
CA SER A 118 -4.55 -12.79 13.67
C SER A 118 -5.86 -12.63 14.45
N GLU A 119 -6.48 -13.71 14.87
CA GLU A 119 -7.64 -13.69 15.76
C GLU A 119 -7.29 -13.17 17.17
N ARG A 120 -6.01 -13.22 17.54
CA ARG A 120 -5.51 -12.71 18.82
C ARG A 120 -5.13 -11.25 18.69
N LEU A 121 -5.75 -10.40 19.49
CA LEU A 121 -5.49 -8.97 19.45
C LEU A 121 -4.11 -8.64 19.99
N LEU A 122 -3.25 -8.05 19.16
CA LEU A 122 -2.28 -7.06 19.56
C LEU A 122 -2.89 -5.70 19.25
N GLY A 123 -3.04 -4.82 20.23
CA GLY A 123 -3.67 -3.52 20.05
C GLY A 123 -2.79 -2.41 20.60
N LEU A 124 -2.72 -1.29 19.86
CA LEU A 124 -2.14 -0.04 20.34
C LEU A 124 -3.27 0.92 20.72
N VAL A 125 -3.24 1.43 21.94
CA VAL A 125 -4.14 2.48 22.37
C VAL A 125 -3.31 3.75 22.65
N ILE A 126 -3.67 4.85 22.01
CA ILE A 126 -3.05 6.15 22.24
C ILE A 126 -4.08 7.06 22.90
N PRO A 127 -3.99 7.34 24.22
CA PRO A 127 -4.84 8.33 24.86
C PRO A 127 -4.43 9.74 24.41
N ARG A 128 -5.37 10.70 24.40
CA ARG A 128 -5.09 12.12 24.07
C ARG A 128 -4.00 12.72 24.94
N ALA A 129 -3.95 12.33 26.19
CA ALA A 129 -2.89 12.67 27.13
C ALA A 129 -2.54 11.45 27.97
N GLY A 130 -1.26 11.24 28.23
CA GLY A 130 -0.78 10.07 28.93
C GLY A 130 0.07 9.14 28.05
N ARG A 131 0.36 7.96 28.57
CA ARG A 131 1.25 7.01 27.89
C ARG A 131 0.46 6.08 26.95
N PRO A 132 0.93 5.86 25.72
CA PRO A 132 0.36 4.84 24.85
C PRO A 132 0.53 3.44 25.45
N ILE A 133 -0.43 2.58 25.16
CA ILE A 133 -0.57 1.25 25.75
C ILE A 133 -0.57 0.21 24.63
N LEU A 134 0.28 -0.80 24.75
CA LEU A 134 0.25 -2.00 23.92
C LEU A 134 -0.43 -3.13 24.69
N VAL A 135 -1.50 -3.67 24.11
CA VAL A 135 -2.19 -4.86 24.64
C VAL A 135 -1.75 -6.06 23.80
N VAL A 136 -1.22 -7.12 24.42
CA VAL A 136 -0.57 -8.22 23.73
C VAL A 136 -0.91 -9.57 24.38
N PRO A 137 -1.02 -10.69 23.62
CA PRO A 137 -1.11 -12.01 24.21
C PRO A 137 0.09 -12.30 25.13
N ALA A 138 -0.13 -12.83 26.33
CA ALA A 138 0.92 -13.01 27.32
C ALA A 138 2.07 -13.90 26.81
N PHE A 139 1.75 -14.94 26.02
CA PHE A 139 2.79 -15.81 25.44
C PHE A 139 3.62 -15.15 24.34
N GLU A 140 3.18 -14.01 23.79
CA GLU A 140 3.92 -13.22 22.78
C GLU A 140 4.59 -11.97 23.37
N GLU A 141 4.40 -11.68 24.66
CA GLU A 141 4.97 -10.48 25.30
C GLU A 141 6.50 -10.42 25.16
N GLY A 142 7.20 -11.54 25.33
CA GLY A 142 8.66 -11.61 25.16
C GLY A 142 9.09 -11.16 23.76
N ARG A 143 8.43 -11.70 22.73
CA ARG A 143 8.67 -11.34 21.33
C ARG A 143 8.35 -9.87 21.02
N LEU A 144 7.29 -9.31 21.64
CA LEU A 144 6.96 -7.91 21.50
C LEU A 144 8.07 -7.03 22.10
N ARG A 145 8.55 -7.37 23.30
CA ARG A 145 9.59 -6.60 24.00
C ARG A 145 10.91 -6.54 23.22
N GLU A 146 11.27 -7.58 22.48
CA GLU A 146 12.44 -7.58 21.59
C GLU A 146 12.34 -6.56 20.44
N LYS A 147 11.11 -6.20 20.04
CA LYS A 147 10.81 -5.23 18.97
C LYS A 147 10.53 -3.82 19.49
N LEU A 148 10.41 -3.66 20.79
CA LEU A 148 9.96 -2.42 21.40
C LEU A 148 11.15 -1.49 21.66
N HIS A 149 11.22 -0.40 20.90
CA HIS A 149 12.25 0.64 21.03
C HIS A 149 11.74 1.91 21.76
N LEU A 150 10.46 1.91 22.16
CA LEU A 150 9.79 3.03 22.81
C LEU A 150 9.38 2.65 24.25
N PRO A 151 9.34 3.61 25.19
CA PRO A 151 8.89 3.38 26.55
C PRO A 151 7.35 3.32 26.63
N LEU A 152 6.72 2.40 25.90
CA LEU A 152 5.29 2.17 25.90
C LEU A 152 4.89 1.28 27.08
N GLU A 153 3.67 1.50 27.58
CA GLU A 153 3.07 0.61 28.56
C GLU A 153 2.63 -0.68 27.88
N VAL A 154 3.00 -1.85 28.44
CA VAL A 154 2.61 -3.16 27.90
C VAL A 154 1.66 -3.83 28.87
N ARG A 155 0.50 -4.25 28.40
CA ARG A 155 -0.51 -5.03 29.11
C ARG A 155 -0.69 -6.37 28.43
N ALA A 156 -0.23 -7.43 29.10
CA ALA A 156 -0.42 -8.79 28.60
C ALA A 156 -1.78 -9.35 29.02
N TRP A 157 -2.37 -10.20 28.17
CA TRP A 157 -3.63 -10.90 28.42
C TRP A 157 -3.47 -12.40 28.23
N GLN A 158 -4.14 -13.20 29.08
CA GLN A 158 -4.19 -14.64 29.00
C GLN A 158 -5.36 -15.09 28.09
N GLU A 159 -5.30 -16.31 27.57
CA GLU A 159 -6.28 -16.85 26.62
C GLU A 159 -7.74 -16.84 27.14
N ASP A 160 -7.94 -16.83 28.46
CA ASP A 160 -9.24 -16.74 29.13
C ASP A 160 -9.65 -15.29 29.48
N GLN A 161 -8.87 -14.29 29.10
CA GLN A 161 -9.14 -12.87 29.36
C GLN A 161 -9.59 -12.15 28.07
N SER A 162 -10.31 -11.05 28.23
CA SER A 162 -10.70 -10.18 27.14
C SER A 162 -9.66 -9.08 26.92
N PRO A 163 -8.93 -9.09 25.80
CA PRO A 163 -7.95 -8.04 25.48
C PRO A 163 -8.56 -6.64 25.40
N THR A 164 -9.80 -6.55 24.93
CA THR A 164 -10.50 -5.26 24.81
C THR A 164 -10.95 -4.71 26.17
N GLN A 165 -11.30 -5.58 27.13
CA GLN A 165 -11.52 -5.14 28.53
C GLN A 165 -10.22 -4.65 29.17
N ILE A 166 -9.09 -5.29 28.88
CA ILE A 166 -7.77 -4.84 29.37
C ILE A 166 -7.43 -3.46 28.77
N ALA A 167 -7.65 -3.28 27.46
CA ALA A 167 -7.47 -1.97 26.81
C ALA A 167 -8.34 -0.87 27.45
N ALA A 168 -9.62 -1.15 27.66
CA ALA A 168 -10.56 -0.23 28.30
C ALA A 168 -10.18 0.06 29.77
N GLY A 169 -9.76 -0.95 30.51
CA GLY A 169 -9.27 -0.82 31.88
C GLY A 169 -8.03 0.07 31.99
N ALA A 170 -7.06 -0.12 31.09
CA ALA A 170 -5.86 0.69 31.03
C ALA A 170 -6.14 2.17 30.68
N LEU A 171 -7.10 2.43 29.79
CA LEU A 171 -7.59 3.80 29.54
C LEU A 171 -8.23 4.40 30.81
N ALA A 172 -9.07 3.63 31.50
CA ALA A 172 -9.75 4.08 32.71
C ALA A 172 -8.76 4.39 33.86
N GLU A 173 -7.66 3.66 33.98
CA GLU A 173 -6.56 3.90 34.93
C GLU A 173 -5.86 5.26 34.64
N GLN A 174 -5.77 5.65 33.35
CA GLN A 174 -5.25 6.94 32.92
C GLN A 174 -6.31 8.07 32.93
N GLY A 175 -7.48 7.81 33.51
CA GLY A 175 -8.55 8.80 33.68
C GLY A 175 -9.50 8.92 32.48
N VAL A 176 -9.31 8.15 31.41
CA VAL A 176 -10.14 8.17 30.19
C VAL A 176 -11.22 7.10 30.31
N ARG A 177 -12.44 7.49 30.69
CA ARG A 177 -13.57 6.57 31.00
C ARG A 177 -14.76 6.70 30.06
N SER A 178 -14.80 7.78 29.29
CA SER A 178 -15.83 8.09 28.30
C SER A 178 -15.29 9.11 27.30
N GLY A 179 -16.08 9.44 26.29
CA GLY A 179 -15.68 10.35 25.22
C GLY A 179 -15.62 9.64 23.89
N ARG A 180 -14.66 9.96 23.04
CA ARG A 180 -14.56 9.45 21.68
C ARG A 180 -13.29 8.63 21.47
N ILE A 181 -13.46 7.41 20.96
CA ILE A 181 -12.36 6.58 20.49
C ILE A 181 -12.37 6.56 18.95
N GLY A 182 -11.25 7.01 18.36
CA GLY A 182 -11.01 6.87 16.92
C GLY A 182 -10.57 5.45 16.60
N ILE A 183 -11.23 4.84 15.61
CA ILE A 183 -10.93 3.50 15.08
C ILE A 183 -10.61 3.65 13.60
N GLU A 184 -9.53 3.05 13.12
CA GLU A 184 -9.28 2.99 11.68
C GLU A 184 -10.37 2.18 10.97
N GLU A 185 -10.80 2.65 9.80
CA GLU A 185 -11.86 1.99 9.01
C GLU A 185 -11.45 0.60 8.54
N THR A 186 -10.15 0.33 8.46
CA THR A 186 -9.57 -0.99 8.13
C THR A 186 -9.54 -1.97 9.31
N THR A 187 -9.90 -1.53 10.53
CA THR A 187 -9.93 -2.40 11.71
C THR A 187 -10.95 -3.52 11.53
N GLY A 188 -10.53 -4.76 11.72
CA GLY A 188 -11.42 -5.91 11.65
C GLY A 188 -12.64 -5.76 12.58
N PHE A 189 -13.84 -6.02 12.06
CA PHE A 189 -15.11 -5.83 12.79
C PHE A 189 -15.11 -6.55 14.15
N THR A 190 -14.50 -7.73 14.26
CA THR A 190 -14.42 -8.47 15.52
C THR A 190 -13.75 -7.64 16.62
N PHE A 191 -12.64 -7.00 16.34
CA PHE A 191 -11.92 -6.18 17.33
C PHE A 191 -12.71 -4.93 17.70
N PHE A 192 -13.32 -4.28 16.72
CA PHE A 192 -14.18 -3.15 16.94
C PHE A 192 -15.39 -3.50 17.80
N ASP A 193 -16.11 -4.58 17.47
CA ASP A 193 -17.34 -4.97 18.19
C ASP A 193 -17.04 -5.39 19.62
N HIS A 194 -15.95 -6.15 19.85
CA HIS A 194 -15.51 -6.52 21.19
C HIS A 194 -15.09 -5.29 22.02
N LEU A 195 -14.40 -4.32 21.41
CA LEU A 195 -14.03 -3.08 22.11
C LEU A 195 -15.28 -2.26 22.48
N ARG A 196 -16.23 -2.13 21.55
CA ARG A 196 -17.50 -1.44 21.78
C ARG A 196 -18.31 -2.06 22.92
N GLN A 197 -18.31 -3.39 23.02
CA GLN A 197 -18.96 -4.11 24.12
C GLN A 197 -18.21 -3.93 25.45
N ALA A 198 -16.88 -3.92 25.42
CA ALA A 198 -16.04 -3.75 26.62
C ALA A 198 -16.08 -2.33 27.18
N ALA A 199 -16.28 -1.33 26.33
CA ALA A 199 -16.24 0.10 26.68
C ALA A 199 -17.45 0.86 26.11
N PRO A 200 -18.70 0.53 26.54
CA PRO A 200 -19.91 1.10 25.97
C PRO A 200 -20.16 2.59 26.30
N ALA A 201 -19.36 3.17 27.20
CA ALA A 201 -19.43 4.59 27.54
C ALA A 201 -18.76 5.52 26.52
N PHE A 202 -18.10 4.95 25.50
CA PHE A 202 -17.46 5.70 24.45
C PHE A 202 -18.31 5.78 23.18
N GLU A 203 -18.23 6.92 22.50
CA GLU A 203 -18.61 7.06 21.10
C GLU A 203 -17.43 6.60 20.21
N TYR A 204 -17.72 5.78 19.20
CA TYR A 204 -16.72 5.28 18.26
C TYR A 204 -16.85 6.01 16.93
N VAL A 205 -15.75 6.55 16.46
CA VAL A 205 -15.68 7.37 15.23
C VAL A 205 -14.49 6.95 14.39
N SER A 206 -14.51 7.28 13.09
CA SER A 206 -13.35 7.03 12.21
C SER A 206 -12.10 7.78 12.72
N ALA A 207 -10.97 7.08 12.79
CA ALA A 207 -9.65 7.66 13.03
C ALA A 207 -8.97 8.16 11.75
N ASP A 208 -9.48 7.78 10.57
CA ASP A 208 -8.84 8.02 9.28
C ASP A 208 -8.54 9.51 9.01
N PRO A 209 -9.40 10.48 9.37
CA PRO A 209 -9.05 11.89 9.22
C PRO A 209 -7.77 12.29 9.97
N LEU A 210 -7.50 11.67 11.12
CA LEU A 210 -6.30 11.94 11.91
C LEU A 210 -5.10 11.16 11.38
N THR A 211 -5.25 9.88 11.08
CA THR A 211 -4.15 9.04 10.58
C THR A 211 -3.68 9.51 9.20
N ILE A 212 -4.61 9.92 8.34
CA ILE A 212 -4.31 10.55 7.05
C ILE A 212 -3.50 11.84 7.28
N ALA A 213 -3.93 12.72 8.19
CA ALA A 213 -3.22 13.94 8.48
C ALA A 213 -1.82 13.70 9.06
N CYS A 214 -1.62 12.61 9.80
CA CYS A 214 -0.29 12.23 10.30
C CYS A 214 0.62 11.68 9.21
N ARG A 215 0.09 10.91 8.24
CA ARG A 215 0.85 10.12 7.27
C ARG A 215 1.01 10.79 5.91
N ALA A 216 0.08 11.68 5.54
CA ALA A 216 0.11 12.33 4.24
C ALA A 216 1.37 13.16 3.99
N TYR A 217 1.93 13.75 5.03
CA TYR A 217 3.09 14.64 4.97
C TYR A 217 4.36 13.89 5.37
N LYS A 218 5.21 13.60 4.39
CA LYS A 218 6.46 12.88 4.63
C LYS A 218 7.56 13.79 5.13
N SER A 219 8.25 13.37 6.18
CA SER A 219 9.47 14.02 6.64
C SER A 219 10.60 13.85 5.61
N ALA A 220 11.68 14.60 5.77
CA ALA A 220 12.86 14.46 4.92
C ALA A 220 13.44 13.04 4.96
N HIS A 221 13.42 12.41 6.14
CA HIS A 221 13.90 11.04 6.33
C HIS A 221 12.99 10.01 5.63
N GLU A 222 11.67 10.15 5.75
CA GLU A 222 10.72 9.30 5.02
C GLU A 222 10.89 9.41 3.51
N LEU A 223 11.09 10.63 2.99
CA LEU A 223 11.37 10.88 1.57
C LEU A 223 12.71 10.27 1.11
N GLU A 224 13.72 10.22 1.98
CA GLU A 224 14.99 9.53 1.68
C GLU A 224 14.77 8.03 1.52
N LEU A 225 14.03 7.39 2.42
CA LEU A 225 13.71 5.96 2.34
C LEU A 225 12.91 5.64 1.06
N MET A 226 11.93 6.49 0.69
CA MET A 226 11.18 6.34 -0.57
C MET A 226 12.08 6.47 -1.80
N ARG A 227 13.01 7.44 -1.82
CA ARG A 227 13.96 7.57 -2.93
C ARG A 227 14.84 6.33 -3.08
N LEU A 228 15.31 5.76 -1.95
CA LEU A 228 16.08 4.51 -1.98
C LEU A 228 15.26 3.35 -2.54
N ALA A 229 13.98 3.25 -2.20
CA ALA A 229 13.08 2.25 -2.77
C ALA A 229 12.90 2.46 -4.29
N CYS A 230 12.69 3.71 -4.74
CA CYS A 230 12.61 4.05 -6.16
C CYS A 230 13.90 3.71 -6.93
N GLU A 231 15.07 4.05 -6.38
CA GLU A 231 16.37 3.72 -6.99
C GLU A 231 16.56 2.21 -7.13
N ALA A 232 16.26 1.45 -6.07
CA ALA A 232 16.35 -0.01 -6.10
C ALA A 232 15.42 -0.62 -7.15
N THR A 233 14.18 -0.09 -7.26
CA THR A 233 13.21 -0.54 -8.26
C THR A 233 13.72 -0.28 -9.68
N PHE A 234 14.30 0.89 -9.93
CA PHE A 234 14.94 1.18 -11.21
C PHE A 234 16.06 0.23 -11.58
N ASP A 235 16.92 -0.08 -10.63
CA ASP A 235 18.06 -0.97 -10.88
C ASP A 235 17.60 -2.40 -11.16
N VAL A 236 16.62 -2.92 -10.39
CA VAL A 236 16.05 -4.24 -10.60
C VAL A 236 15.29 -4.32 -11.94
N PHE A 237 14.46 -3.32 -12.25
CA PHE A 237 13.73 -3.30 -13.52
C PHE A 237 14.68 -3.18 -14.70
N ARG A 238 15.71 -2.33 -14.63
CA ARG A 238 16.73 -2.24 -15.69
C ARG A 238 17.42 -3.58 -15.93
N ALA A 239 17.82 -4.29 -14.86
CA ALA A 239 18.43 -5.61 -14.97
C ALA A 239 17.45 -6.63 -15.57
N THR A 240 16.18 -6.59 -15.18
CA THR A 240 15.12 -7.47 -15.72
C THR A 240 14.91 -7.23 -17.21
N PHE A 241 14.69 -5.98 -17.64
CA PHE A 241 14.52 -5.64 -19.06
C PHE A 241 15.71 -6.07 -19.93
N ALA A 242 16.95 -6.00 -19.39
CA ALA A 242 18.15 -6.43 -20.10
C ALA A 242 18.27 -7.95 -20.28
N THR A 243 17.40 -8.75 -19.64
CA THR A 243 17.43 -10.22 -19.70
C THR A 243 16.30 -10.83 -20.50
N LEU A 244 15.34 -10.02 -20.94
CA LEU A 244 14.15 -10.49 -21.62
C LEU A 244 14.50 -11.25 -22.90
N LYS A 245 13.81 -12.38 -23.11
CA LYS A 245 13.96 -13.25 -24.29
C LYS A 245 12.59 -13.73 -24.76
N GLU A 246 12.46 -13.95 -26.05
CA GLU A 246 11.27 -14.57 -26.62
C GLU A 246 10.96 -15.91 -25.94
N GLY A 247 9.68 -16.16 -25.69
CA GLY A 247 9.19 -17.38 -25.04
C GLY A 247 9.21 -17.35 -23.50
N MET A 248 9.79 -16.33 -22.85
CA MET A 248 9.71 -16.19 -21.39
C MET A 248 8.26 -16.04 -20.95
N ALA A 249 7.86 -16.81 -19.93
CA ALA A 249 6.54 -16.66 -19.34
C ALA A 249 6.45 -15.36 -18.51
N GLN A 250 5.26 -14.79 -18.45
CA GLN A 250 4.97 -13.62 -17.62
C GLN A 250 5.41 -13.84 -16.17
N GLU A 251 5.17 -15.02 -15.62
CA GLU A 251 5.54 -15.42 -14.26
C GLU A 251 7.07 -15.48 -14.07
N ASP A 252 7.83 -15.99 -15.06
CA ASP A 252 9.28 -16.05 -15.00
C ASP A 252 9.89 -14.64 -14.90
N ILE A 253 9.32 -13.67 -15.61
CA ILE A 253 9.76 -12.27 -15.54
C ILE A 253 9.46 -11.69 -14.16
N GLY A 254 8.29 -11.99 -13.57
CA GLY A 254 7.94 -11.60 -12.20
C GLY A 254 8.93 -12.17 -11.17
N HIS A 255 9.28 -13.45 -11.29
CA HIS A 255 10.27 -14.09 -10.43
C HIS A 255 11.67 -13.46 -10.55
N LEU A 256 12.06 -13.01 -11.74
CA LEU A 256 13.33 -12.27 -11.90
C LEU A 256 13.32 -10.94 -11.13
N VAL A 257 12.20 -10.23 -11.14
CA VAL A 257 12.03 -8.99 -10.35
C VAL A 257 12.13 -9.29 -8.86
N GLU A 258 11.40 -10.28 -8.36
CA GLU A 258 11.46 -10.69 -6.95
C GLU A 258 12.88 -11.09 -6.52
N ALA A 259 13.57 -11.88 -7.36
CA ALA A 259 14.95 -12.31 -7.11
C ALA A 259 15.94 -11.13 -7.14
N GLY A 260 15.71 -10.13 -8.00
CA GLY A 260 16.49 -8.91 -8.02
C GLY A 260 16.38 -8.14 -6.71
N PHE A 261 15.17 -7.96 -6.19
CA PHE A 261 14.97 -7.33 -4.88
C PHE A 261 15.56 -8.15 -3.74
N ALA A 262 15.38 -9.47 -3.76
CA ALA A 262 15.98 -10.36 -2.76
C ALA A 262 17.51 -10.26 -2.72
N LYS A 263 18.17 -10.12 -3.89
CA LYS A 263 19.62 -9.88 -3.97
C LYS A 263 20.04 -8.56 -3.32
N MET A 264 19.16 -7.57 -3.31
CA MET A 264 19.41 -6.29 -2.63
C MET A 264 18.99 -6.30 -1.14
N ASN A 265 18.61 -7.45 -0.58
CA ASN A 265 18.01 -7.62 0.77
C ASN A 265 16.71 -6.86 0.94
N LEU A 266 15.95 -6.68 -0.14
CA LEU A 266 14.66 -6.01 -0.15
C LEU A 266 13.52 -6.99 -0.42
N ARG A 267 12.31 -6.60 -0.03
CA ARG A 267 11.07 -7.27 -0.43
C ARG A 267 10.38 -6.41 -1.46
N GLY A 268 10.06 -6.99 -2.59
CA GLY A 268 9.38 -6.29 -3.67
C GLY A 268 8.89 -7.29 -4.70
N GLY A 269 8.16 -6.78 -5.68
CA GLY A 269 7.61 -7.57 -6.77
C GLY A 269 7.03 -6.66 -7.85
N ALA A 270 6.49 -7.27 -8.90
CA ALA A 270 5.83 -6.52 -9.95
C ALA A 270 4.73 -7.31 -10.64
N LEU A 271 3.71 -6.59 -11.08
CA LEU A 271 2.78 -7.01 -12.10
C LEU A 271 3.49 -6.96 -13.44
N VAL A 272 3.50 -8.07 -14.18
CA VAL A 272 4.07 -8.15 -15.54
C VAL A 272 2.94 -8.38 -16.52
N LEU A 273 2.84 -7.52 -17.53
CA LEU A 273 1.82 -7.64 -18.59
C LEU A 273 2.49 -7.71 -19.96
N LEU A 274 2.05 -8.66 -20.81
CA LEU A 274 2.63 -8.92 -22.12
C LEU A 274 1.57 -8.80 -23.24
N GLY A 275 1.94 -8.09 -24.31
CA GLY A 275 1.13 -7.96 -25.52
C GLY A 275 -0.25 -7.33 -25.25
N ASP A 276 -1.31 -7.98 -25.72
CA ASP A 276 -2.70 -7.53 -25.57
C ASP A 276 -3.23 -7.60 -24.13
N SER A 277 -2.58 -8.37 -23.23
CA SER A 277 -2.95 -8.38 -21.81
C SER A 277 -2.67 -7.04 -21.12
N ALA A 278 -1.72 -6.26 -21.64
CA ALA A 278 -1.44 -4.91 -21.15
C ALA A 278 -2.59 -3.93 -21.41
N ALA A 279 -3.55 -4.25 -22.29
CA ALA A 279 -4.76 -3.46 -22.47
C ALA A 279 -5.75 -3.52 -21.27
N LEU A 280 -5.48 -4.39 -20.31
CA LEU A 280 -6.19 -4.49 -19.03
C LEU A 280 -5.23 -4.00 -17.93
N PRO A 281 -5.52 -2.91 -17.22
CA PRO A 281 -4.57 -2.30 -16.26
C PRO A 281 -3.99 -3.25 -15.22
N HIS A 282 -4.78 -4.23 -14.76
CA HIS A 282 -4.35 -5.28 -13.83
C HIS A 282 -4.21 -6.65 -14.49
N GLY A 283 -4.16 -6.68 -15.83
CA GLY A 283 -3.90 -7.88 -16.61
C GLY A 283 -5.04 -8.90 -16.67
N THR A 284 -4.69 -10.12 -16.96
CA THR A 284 -5.60 -11.26 -17.13
C THR A 284 -5.04 -12.48 -16.40
N LEU A 285 -5.93 -13.39 -16.00
CA LEU A 285 -5.53 -14.67 -15.40
C LEU A 285 -5.01 -15.69 -16.44
N LYS A 286 -5.05 -15.35 -17.76
CA LYS A 286 -4.56 -16.24 -18.81
C LYS A 286 -3.03 -16.14 -18.90
N PRO A 287 -2.30 -17.26 -18.81
CA PRO A 287 -0.85 -17.27 -18.98
C PRO A 287 -0.43 -16.65 -20.32
N ARG A 288 0.65 -15.89 -20.30
CA ARG A 288 1.24 -15.25 -21.49
C ARG A 288 2.72 -15.56 -21.56
N THR A 289 3.22 -15.69 -22.78
CA THR A 289 4.65 -15.76 -23.09
C THR A 289 5.02 -14.61 -23.99
N LEU A 290 6.21 -14.06 -23.79
CA LEU A 290 6.76 -12.94 -24.53
C LEU A 290 7.02 -13.31 -26.00
N LYS A 291 6.56 -12.47 -26.92
CA LYS A 291 6.74 -12.63 -28.36
C LYS A 291 7.24 -11.35 -29.00
N GLU A 292 7.87 -11.48 -30.15
CA GLU A 292 8.25 -10.34 -30.98
C GLU A 292 7.06 -9.41 -31.26
N GLY A 293 7.24 -8.13 -31.02
CA GLY A 293 6.21 -7.09 -31.17
C GLY A 293 5.32 -6.87 -29.93
N ASP A 294 5.44 -7.68 -28.90
CA ASP A 294 4.66 -7.53 -27.68
C ASP A 294 5.07 -6.27 -26.90
N VAL A 295 4.08 -5.55 -26.40
CA VAL A 295 4.28 -4.61 -25.30
C VAL A 295 4.68 -5.38 -24.05
N ILE A 296 5.64 -4.87 -23.32
CA ILE A 296 6.03 -5.32 -21.99
C ILE A 296 5.79 -4.19 -21.02
N LEU A 297 4.89 -4.39 -20.08
CA LEU A 297 4.63 -3.47 -18.98
C LEU A 297 5.00 -4.16 -17.69
N ILE A 298 5.93 -3.58 -16.95
CA ILE A 298 6.33 -4.04 -15.60
C ILE A 298 5.99 -2.92 -14.63
N ASP A 299 5.17 -3.23 -13.63
CA ASP A 299 4.55 -2.31 -12.70
C ASP A 299 4.67 -2.83 -11.27
N GLY A 300 5.28 -2.06 -10.38
CA GLY A 300 5.49 -2.41 -8.99
C GLY A 300 6.72 -1.77 -8.38
N GLY A 301 7.18 -2.35 -7.28
CA GLY A 301 8.27 -1.78 -6.51
C GLY A 301 8.73 -2.64 -5.36
N CYS A 302 9.39 -2.00 -4.42
CA CYS A 302 9.85 -2.60 -3.18
C CYS A 302 9.64 -1.64 -2.01
N ASN A 303 9.86 -2.14 -0.80
CA ASN A 303 9.89 -1.26 0.36
C ASN A 303 11.28 -1.21 1.03
N VAL A 304 11.63 -0.01 1.52
CA VAL A 304 12.78 0.25 2.38
C VAL A 304 12.25 0.74 3.71
N GLU A 305 12.52 0.04 4.80
CA GLU A 305 11.96 0.32 6.14
C GLU A 305 10.42 0.49 6.13
N GLY A 306 9.75 -0.17 5.17
CA GLY A 306 8.30 -0.13 4.97
C GLY A 306 7.79 0.99 4.08
N TYR A 307 8.63 1.92 3.66
CA TYR A 307 8.27 2.93 2.69
C TYR A 307 8.35 2.35 1.29
N GLU A 308 7.23 2.41 0.58
CA GLU A 308 7.03 1.79 -0.73
C GLU A 308 7.53 2.69 -1.86
N SER A 309 7.88 2.06 -2.96
CA SER A 309 7.97 2.67 -4.28
C SER A 309 6.96 2.02 -5.21
N ASP A 310 6.45 2.79 -6.18
CA ASP A 310 5.59 2.30 -7.24
C ASP A 310 6.01 2.88 -8.59
N VAL A 311 6.42 2.01 -9.50
CA VAL A 311 7.02 2.39 -10.77
C VAL A 311 6.52 1.51 -11.89
N THR A 312 5.93 2.10 -12.92
CA THR A 312 5.67 1.36 -14.17
C THR A 312 6.64 1.78 -15.25
N ARG A 313 7.22 0.77 -15.89
CA ARG A 313 7.96 0.93 -17.14
C ARG A 313 7.35 0.07 -18.24
N THR A 314 7.11 0.72 -19.37
CA THR A 314 6.61 0.06 -20.59
C THR A 314 7.67 0.10 -21.68
N SER A 315 7.84 -1.03 -22.38
CA SER A 315 8.69 -1.17 -23.57
C SER A 315 8.02 -2.09 -24.61
N VAL A 316 8.69 -2.35 -25.71
CA VAL A 316 8.27 -3.34 -26.72
C VAL A 316 9.41 -4.32 -26.97
N PHE A 317 9.09 -5.61 -26.99
CA PHE A 317 10.06 -6.62 -27.39
C PHE A 317 10.19 -6.61 -28.91
N GLY A 318 11.35 -6.17 -29.41
CA GLY A 318 11.58 -5.93 -30.83
C GLY A 318 11.18 -4.52 -31.28
N LYS A 319 10.50 -4.39 -32.40
CA LYS A 319 10.23 -3.09 -33.01
C LYS A 319 8.81 -2.58 -32.70
N PRO A 320 8.65 -1.40 -32.07
CA PRO A 320 7.34 -0.82 -31.80
C PRO A 320 6.65 -0.37 -33.11
N THR A 321 5.33 -0.42 -33.12
CA THR A 321 4.52 0.17 -34.19
C THR A 321 4.43 1.69 -34.04
N GLU A 322 4.16 2.40 -35.14
CA GLU A 322 3.89 3.84 -35.14
C GLU A 322 2.75 4.23 -34.17
N LYS A 323 1.73 3.35 -34.02
CA LYS A 323 0.62 3.58 -33.09
C LYS A 323 1.09 3.52 -31.64
N MET A 324 1.96 2.55 -31.28
CA MET A 324 2.54 2.42 -29.94
C MET A 324 3.43 3.64 -29.61
N LEU A 325 4.28 4.05 -30.55
CA LEU A 325 5.15 5.23 -30.37
C LEU A 325 4.32 6.50 -30.12
N ARG A 326 3.25 6.72 -30.91
CA ARG A 326 2.35 7.87 -30.69
C ARG A 326 1.63 7.80 -29.35
N ALA A 327 1.11 6.63 -28.97
CA ALA A 327 0.42 6.46 -27.69
C ALA A 327 1.37 6.69 -26.51
N PHE A 328 2.60 6.17 -26.58
CA PHE A 328 3.63 6.40 -25.56
C PHE A 328 3.96 7.89 -25.40
N ALA A 329 4.18 8.59 -26.52
CA ALA A 329 4.46 10.03 -26.49
C ALA A 329 3.32 10.84 -25.85
N LEU A 330 2.06 10.41 -26.02
CA LEU A 330 0.90 11.03 -25.38
C LEU A 330 0.85 10.74 -23.86
N VAL A 331 1.09 9.49 -23.45
CA VAL A 331 1.16 9.12 -22.03
C VAL A 331 2.27 9.91 -21.32
N ARG A 332 3.45 10.03 -21.94
CA ARG A 332 4.54 10.84 -21.38
C ARG A 332 4.17 12.33 -21.23
N LYS A 333 3.53 12.92 -22.24
CA LYS A 333 3.06 14.31 -22.15
C LYS A 333 1.96 14.50 -21.10
N ALA A 334 1.09 13.50 -20.93
CA ALA A 334 0.08 13.52 -19.87
C ALA A 334 0.73 13.45 -18.48
N GLN A 335 1.79 12.65 -18.33
CA GLN A 335 2.57 12.54 -17.09
C GLN A 335 3.30 13.88 -16.78
N ASP A 336 3.88 14.54 -17.79
CA ASP A 336 4.50 15.86 -17.64
C ASP A 336 3.48 16.93 -17.24
N ALA A 337 2.30 16.93 -17.89
CA ALA A 337 1.21 17.87 -17.56
C ALA A 337 0.70 17.68 -16.13
N ALA A 338 0.62 16.43 -15.66
CA ALA A 338 0.27 16.11 -14.29
C ALA A 338 1.32 16.63 -13.30
N LEU A 339 2.61 16.36 -13.56
CA LEU A 339 3.69 16.83 -12.71
C LEU A 339 3.68 18.37 -12.57
N ASP A 340 3.48 19.07 -13.69
CA ASP A 340 3.39 20.55 -13.71
C ASP A 340 2.15 21.08 -12.98
N ALA A 341 1.02 20.37 -13.02
CA ALA A 341 -0.21 20.74 -12.33
C ALA A 341 -0.16 20.48 -10.82
N ALA A 342 0.66 19.51 -10.39
CA ALA A 342 0.82 19.10 -9.01
C ALA A 342 1.65 20.12 -8.22
N ARG A 343 0.96 21.12 -7.65
CA ARG A 343 1.57 22.25 -6.91
C ARG A 343 0.88 22.47 -5.59
N ALA A 344 1.62 22.91 -4.59
CA ALA A 344 1.05 23.33 -3.32
C ALA A 344 -0.10 24.35 -3.50
N GLY A 345 -1.17 24.18 -2.73
CA GLY A 345 -2.36 25.02 -2.79
C GLY A 345 -3.36 24.66 -3.91
N ARG A 346 -3.05 23.74 -4.80
CA ARG A 346 -3.96 23.26 -5.85
C ARG A 346 -4.82 22.11 -5.35
N LEU A 347 -5.99 21.92 -5.96
CA LEU A 347 -6.83 20.76 -5.67
C LEU A 347 -6.28 19.51 -6.38
N SER A 348 -6.19 18.39 -5.66
CA SER A 348 -5.67 17.12 -6.19
C SER A 348 -6.41 16.63 -7.44
N GLY A 349 -7.72 16.90 -7.54
CA GLY A 349 -8.51 16.58 -8.74
C GLY A 349 -8.05 17.30 -10.00
N THR A 350 -7.48 18.52 -9.89
CA THR A 350 -7.00 19.27 -11.05
C THR A 350 -5.77 18.65 -11.70
N VAL A 351 -5.05 17.79 -10.98
CA VAL A 351 -3.90 17.05 -11.48
C VAL A 351 -4.35 15.90 -12.41
N ASP A 352 -5.38 15.14 -12.00
CA ASP A 352 -6.03 14.15 -12.87
C ASP A 352 -6.64 14.80 -14.11
N ASP A 353 -7.32 15.95 -13.94
CA ASP A 353 -7.92 16.69 -15.04
C ASP A 353 -6.85 17.12 -16.08
N ALA A 354 -5.66 17.55 -15.66
CA ALA A 354 -4.58 17.97 -16.55
C ALA A 354 -4.08 16.80 -17.43
N ALA A 355 -3.80 15.64 -16.84
CA ALA A 355 -3.37 14.46 -17.58
C ALA A 355 -4.47 13.95 -18.52
N ARG A 356 -5.70 13.88 -18.02
CA ARG A 356 -6.85 13.36 -18.75
C ARG A 356 -7.24 14.25 -19.92
N ALA A 357 -7.14 15.57 -19.78
CA ALA A 357 -7.37 16.51 -20.87
C ALA A 357 -6.43 16.27 -22.06
N PHE A 358 -5.16 15.97 -21.77
CA PHE A 358 -4.17 15.63 -22.81
C PHE A 358 -4.56 14.39 -23.60
N ILE A 359 -4.88 13.29 -22.87
CA ILE A 359 -5.25 12.01 -23.46
C ILE A 359 -6.56 12.12 -24.26
N THR A 360 -7.57 12.79 -23.69
CA THR A 360 -8.87 13.02 -24.35
C THR A 360 -8.74 13.89 -25.60
N GLY A 361 -7.97 14.99 -25.51
CA GLY A 361 -7.72 15.90 -26.63
C GLY A 361 -7.00 15.24 -27.81
N ALA A 362 -6.27 14.17 -27.56
CA ALA A 362 -5.62 13.35 -28.59
C ALA A 362 -6.53 12.26 -29.20
N GLY A 363 -7.81 12.22 -28.84
CA GLY A 363 -8.78 11.26 -29.37
C GLY A 363 -8.93 9.97 -28.56
N PHE A 364 -8.24 9.86 -27.40
CA PHE A 364 -8.36 8.72 -26.47
C PHE A 364 -9.34 9.02 -25.32
N GLY A 365 -10.52 9.50 -25.66
CA GLY A 365 -11.63 9.81 -24.76
C GLY A 365 -12.96 9.29 -25.28
N PRO A 366 -14.08 9.71 -24.67
CA PRO A 366 -14.16 10.57 -23.48
C PRO A 366 -13.94 9.79 -22.17
N ASP A 367 -13.89 10.53 -21.07
CA ASP A 367 -13.90 10.05 -19.71
C ASP A 367 -12.88 8.91 -19.43
N TYR A 368 -13.35 7.79 -18.91
CA TYR A 368 -12.56 6.62 -18.55
C TYR A 368 -12.46 5.58 -19.66
N LYS A 369 -12.73 5.93 -20.95
CA LYS A 369 -12.79 4.96 -22.04
C LYS A 369 -11.45 4.27 -22.32
N PHE A 370 -10.37 5.04 -22.38
CA PHE A 370 -9.02 4.53 -22.68
C PHE A 370 -8.03 4.80 -21.55
N PHE A 371 -8.26 5.83 -20.76
CA PHE A 371 -7.58 6.04 -19.48
C PHE A 371 -8.56 5.66 -18.36
N THR A 372 -8.55 4.39 -17.99
CA THR A 372 -9.64 3.72 -17.30
C THR A 372 -9.63 3.87 -15.78
N HIS A 373 -8.55 4.40 -15.20
CA HIS A 373 -8.39 4.58 -13.75
C HIS A 373 -8.07 6.05 -13.39
N ARG A 374 -7.96 6.35 -12.12
CA ARG A 374 -7.47 7.63 -11.61
C ARG A 374 -6.02 7.87 -12.02
N LEU A 375 -5.58 9.12 -11.98
CA LEU A 375 -4.21 9.48 -12.34
C LEU A 375 -3.17 8.91 -11.36
N GLY A 376 -3.51 8.81 -10.09
CA GLY A 376 -2.59 8.33 -9.07
C GLY A 376 -3.20 8.28 -7.68
N HIS A 377 -2.41 7.80 -6.75
CA HIS A 377 -2.76 7.63 -5.35
C HIS A 377 -1.64 8.16 -4.47
N GLY A 378 -1.95 8.45 -3.20
CA GLY A 378 -0.93 8.66 -2.19
C GLY A 378 -0.10 7.40 -2.02
N ILE A 379 1.16 7.55 -1.69
CA ILE A 379 2.10 6.46 -1.45
C ILE A 379 2.97 6.78 -0.24
N GLY A 380 3.35 5.76 0.51
CA GLY A 380 4.19 5.90 1.70
C GLY A 380 4.46 4.57 2.34
N LEU A 381 3.88 4.32 3.51
CA LEU A 381 3.93 3.00 4.17
C LEU A 381 2.95 1.98 3.58
N ASP A 382 1.91 2.46 2.91
CA ASP A 382 1.07 1.64 2.04
C ASP A 382 1.35 2.04 0.60
N GLY A 383 1.35 1.09 -0.34
CA GLY A 383 1.45 1.36 -1.76
C GLY A 383 0.32 2.28 -2.22
N HIS A 384 -0.90 2.08 -1.71
CA HIS A 384 -2.04 2.96 -1.94
C HIS A 384 -2.52 3.55 -0.61
N GLU A 385 -2.32 4.85 -0.41
CA GLU A 385 -2.83 5.58 0.75
C GLU A 385 -3.47 6.92 0.34
N HIS A 386 -4.17 7.54 1.26
CA HIS A 386 -4.72 8.88 1.05
C HIS A 386 -3.62 9.96 1.03
N PRO A 387 -3.84 11.08 0.27
CA PRO A 387 -4.99 11.36 -0.59
C PRO A 387 -4.84 10.81 -2.02
N TYR A 388 -5.86 11.02 -2.87
CA TYR A 388 -5.87 10.50 -4.24
C TYR A 388 -5.89 11.61 -5.29
N LEU A 389 -5.18 11.40 -6.41
CA LEU A 389 -5.26 12.22 -7.62
C LEU A 389 -6.37 11.65 -8.51
N VAL A 390 -7.59 12.10 -8.29
CA VAL A 390 -8.78 11.61 -8.99
C VAL A 390 -9.71 12.77 -9.31
N ARG A 391 -10.37 12.72 -10.46
CA ARG A 391 -11.32 13.72 -10.90
C ARG A 391 -12.29 14.12 -9.78
N GLY A 392 -12.46 15.42 -9.55
CA GLY A 392 -13.38 15.98 -8.59
C GLY A 392 -12.91 15.96 -7.13
N SER A 393 -11.73 15.40 -6.83
CA SER A 393 -11.14 15.46 -5.49
C SER A 393 -10.92 16.93 -5.07
N LYS A 394 -11.29 17.23 -3.82
CA LYS A 394 -11.19 18.57 -3.21
C LYS A 394 -10.03 18.70 -2.22
N THR A 395 -9.21 17.68 -2.10
CA THR A 395 -8.02 17.76 -1.25
C THR A 395 -7.06 18.81 -1.77
N VAL A 396 -6.68 19.74 -0.93
CA VAL A 396 -5.64 20.73 -1.24
C VAL A 396 -4.28 20.05 -1.12
N LEU A 397 -3.47 20.17 -2.16
CA LEU A 397 -2.10 19.64 -2.15
C LEU A 397 -1.22 20.52 -1.27
N GLU A 398 -0.41 19.88 -0.45
CA GLU A 398 0.50 20.56 0.45
C GLU A 398 1.92 19.95 0.36
N PRO A 399 2.98 20.72 0.70
CA PRO A 399 4.34 20.23 0.64
C PRO A 399 4.55 18.98 1.47
N GLY A 400 5.31 18.02 0.94
CA GLY A 400 5.58 16.73 1.60
C GLY A 400 4.56 15.63 1.30
N MET A 401 3.42 15.93 0.69
CA MET A 401 2.52 14.90 0.18
C MET A 401 3.16 14.17 -1.00
N THR A 402 3.05 12.85 -1.02
CA THR A 402 3.63 11.98 -2.06
C THR A 402 2.54 11.22 -2.82
N PHE A 403 2.76 11.03 -4.12
CA PHE A 403 1.80 10.41 -5.03
C PHE A 403 2.50 9.60 -6.11
N SER A 404 1.83 8.56 -6.62
CA SER A 404 2.09 8.04 -7.96
C SER A 404 1.59 9.04 -9.02
N ASN A 405 2.24 9.05 -10.17
CA ASN A 405 1.83 9.80 -11.38
C ASN A 405 1.85 8.83 -12.55
N GLU A 406 0.70 8.19 -12.83
CA GLU A 406 0.58 6.96 -13.60
C GLU A 406 -0.45 7.01 -14.75
N PRO A 407 -0.42 8.01 -15.63
CA PRO A 407 -1.35 8.02 -16.76
C PRO A 407 -1.10 6.83 -17.68
N GLY A 408 -2.19 6.29 -18.25
CA GLY A 408 -2.14 5.18 -19.20
C GLY A 408 -3.13 5.30 -20.35
N ILE A 409 -2.86 4.58 -21.43
CA ILE A 409 -3.77 4.39 -22.56
C ILE A 409 -3.91 2.88 -22.78
N TYR A 410 -5.14 2.39 -22.72
CA TYR A 410 -5.47 0.97 -22.83
C TYR A 410 -6.44 0.75 -23.98
N ILE A 411 -6.00 0.03 -25.01
CA ILE A 411 -6.78 -0.20 -26.24
C ILE A 411 -7.18 -1.67 -26.27
N PRO A 412 -8.44 -2.01 -25.94
CA PRO A 412 -8.88 -3.39 -25.83
C PRO A 412 -8.58 -4.21 -27.09
N GLY A 413 -7.95 -5.40 -26.90
CA GLY A 413 -7.59 -6.30 -27.97
C GLY A 413 -6.33 -5.88 -28.77
N GLU A 414 -5.66 -4.81 -28.37
CA GLU A 414 -4.42 -4.36 -29.02
C GLU A 414 -3.26 -4.31 -28.02
N PHE A 415 -3.20 -3.26 -27.20
CA PHE A 415 -2.14 -3.05 -26.22
C PHE A 415 -2.55 -2.01 -25.16
N GLY A 416 -1.82 -1.97 -24.04
CA GLY A 416 -1.86 -0.91 -23.06
C GLY A 416 -0.48 -0.37 -22.78
N LEU A 417 -0.41 0.90 -22.41
CA LEU A 417 0.81 1.61 -22.03
C LEU A 417 0.53 2.40 -20.76
N ARG A 418 1.41 2.29 -19.77
CA ARG A 418 1.44 3.13 -18.56
C ARG A 418 2.87 3.60 -18.35
N CYS A 419 3.04 4.86 -17.95
CA CYS A 419 4.27 5.37 -17.39
C CYS A 419 3.97 5.87 -15.99
N GLU A 420 4.74 5.44 -15.03
CA GLU A 420 4.52 5.76 -13.63
C GLU A 420 5.80 6.11 -12.93
N ASP A 421 5.75 7.16 -12.17
CA ASP A 421 6.83 7.62 -11.30
C ASP A 421 6.24 8.21 -10.02
N ASP A 422 6.89 7.95 -8.90
CA ASP A 422 6.57 8.59 -7.63
C ASP A 422 7.02 10.03 -7.60
N MET A 423 6.20 10.90 -7.02
CA MET A 423 6.49 12.32 -6.87
C MET A 423 6.13 12.85 -5.49
N VAL A 424 6.77 13.94 -5.09
CA VAL A 424 6.47 14.69 -3.87
C VAL A 424 6.06 16.12 -4.21
N ILE A 425 5.04 16.66 -3.53
CA ILE A 425 4.65 18.06 -3.65
C ILE A 425 5.74 18.93 -3.02
N ALA A 426 6.31 19.83 -3.84
CA ALA A 426 7.33 20.76 -3.39
C ALA A 426 6.70 21.98 -2.68
N ALA A 427 7.49 22.68 -1.85
CA ALA A 427 7.05 23.92 -1.23
C ALA A 427 6.79 25.01 -2.28
N ASP A 428 7.63 25.05 -3.32
CA ASP A 428 7.53 25.99 -4.42
C ASP A 428 7.65 25.27 -5.77
N GLY A 429 6.92 25.73 -6.77
CA GLY A 429 6.96 25.16 -8.12
C GLY A 429 6.16 23.87 -8.30
N PRO A 430 6.43 23.11 -9.36
CA PRO A 430 5.82 21.79 -9.60
C PRO A 430 6.32 20.73 -8.64
N ALA A 431 5.60 19.62 -8.56
CA ALA A 431 6.06 18.44 -7.82
C ALA A 431 7.43 17.95 -8.32
N GLN A 432 8.17 17.29 -7.45
CA GLN A 432 9.48 16.72 -7.74
C GLN A 432 9.40 15.19 -7.77
N LEU A 433 10.13 14.58 -8.69
CA LEU A 433 10.23 13.12 -8.75
C LEU A 433 10.98 12.58 -7.53
N LEU A 434 10.50 11.46 -7.01
CA LEU A 434 11.26 10.58 -6.11
C LEU A 434 12.06 9.54 -6.89
N THR A 435 11.56 9.18 -8.08
CA THR A 435 12.25 8.28 -9.01
C THR A 435 13.46 8.95 -9.67
N PRO A 436 14.48 8.17 -10.13
CA PRO A 436 15.66 8.72 -10.83
C PRO A 436 15.35 9.47 -12.13
N GLY A 437 14.18 9.28 -12.71
CA GLY A 437 13.73 10.01 -13.89
C GLY A 437 12.69 9.27 -14.71
N PHE A 438 12.05 10.00 -15.60
CA PHE A 438 11.06 9.48 -16.53
C PHE A 438 11.64 8.52 -17.58
N ALA A 439 10.77 7.65 -18.13
CA ALA A 439 11.10 6.83 -19.30
C ALA A 439 11.38 7.75 -20.52
N PRO A 440 12.58 7.70 -21.13
CA PRO A 440 12.92 8.58 -22.26
C PRO A 440 12.17 8.22 -23.53
N SER A 441 12.01 6.94 -23.83
CA SER A 441 11.27 6.43 -24.99
C SER A 441 10.78 5.02 -24.73
N LEU A 442 9.92 4.52 -25.61
CA LEU A 442 9.39 3.17 -25.55
C LEU A 442 10.50 2.10 -25.80
N GLU A 443 11.50 2.43 -26.63
CA GLU A 443 12.65 1.54 -26.88
C GLU A 443 13.72 1.60 -25.78
N LYS A 444 13.73 2.70 -25.01
CA LYS A 444 14.67 2.91 -23.90
C LYS A 444 13.90 3.35 -22.67
N PRO A 445 13.32 2.41 -21.90
CA PRO A 445 12.49 2.74 -20.74
C PRO A 445 13.29 3.31 -19.56
N PHE A 446 14.63 3.29 -19.62
CA PHE A 446 15.54 3.86 -18.62
C PHE A 446 16.57 4.80 -19.29
N ARG A 447 17.02 5.81 -18.54
CA ARG A 447 18.15 6.67 -18.90
C ARG A 447 19.49 5.98 -18.73
#